data_fc0baa7aa90a323f84e7064ad7d3381c
#
_entry.id   fc0baa7aa90a323f84e7064ad7d3381c
#
_cell.length_a   1.000
_cell.length_b   1.000
_cell.length_c   1.000
_cell.angle_alpha   90.00
_cell.angle_beta   90.00
_cell.angle_gamma   90.00
#
_symmetry.space_group_name_H-M   'P 1'
#
loop_
_entity.id
_entity.type
_entity.pdbx_description
1 polymer ?
#
loop_
_entity_poly.entity_id
_entity_poly.type
_entity_poly.pdbx_seq_one_letter_code
_entity_poly.pdbx_strand_id
1 'polypeptide(L)'
;MLLFSTVLKISDKLNKNGFVELLMEWNQSAKYKENIVQGVSWNGERNIKFGTDKLSIEIIDYPEKDILAVRHEKITADDVVWDTDFIVNFSERKIAIRLDRTYSEDALEMNARFSTPHFISLLIEHGYLQDDHGMPVLRDPIMITDANIDMIQTILQNKEYYELPVLYVAKDYEDQNPLSISWLASRLKGAAHVLVEESKAACRACKEVCDETLEEYGAVRIYYPSLGVNRKRFLFRSSTGNMDVRLEKVIRHVIQYWNSQRMDTLYTWQGVNSAVLSDNLANQISRLAEAECAKQNAEEEINQVYEAFDEDIKSLQKKLEELSRANEALQMENFGLRAKMNASDAMPIIYQGDEEDFYPDEVKDMVLGVLVDALNNTEKGTRLYDILEDILQNNPYQYLSDERK
;
A
#
# COMPACT_ATOMS: atom_id res chain seq x y z
N MET A 1 -6.66 -2.72 -3.63
CA MET A 1 -7.22 -3.29 -2.37
C MET A 1 -6.08 -3.50 -1.39
N LEU A 2 -6.13 -2.82 -0.24
CA LEU A 2 -5.10 -2.93 0.80
C LEU A 2 -5.25 -4.26 1.55
N LEU A 3 -4.20 -5.09 1.53
CA LEU A 3 -4.17 -6.40 2.17
C LEU A 3 -3.40 -6.42 3.48
N PHE A 4 -2.41 -5.55 3.61
CA PHE A 4 -1.60 -5.43 4.81
C PHE A 4 -1.10 -4.00 4.96
N SER A 5 -1.09 -3.49 6.18
CA SER A 5 -0.45 -2.22 6.53
C SER A 5 0.01 -2.27 7.97
N THR A 6 1.18 -1.72 8.25
CA THR A 6 1.69 -1.54 9.61
C THR A 6 2.74 -0.44 9.64
N VAL A 7 2.93 0.15 10.81
CA VAL A 7 4.06 1.04 11.12
C VAL A 7 4.77 0.48 12.34
N LEU A 8 6.08 0.26 12.24
CA LEU A 8 6.90 -0.35 13.27
C LEU A 8 8.06 0.57 13.64
N LYS A 9 8.46 0.56 14.90
CA LYS A 9 9.69 1.22 15.35
C LYS A 9 10.89 0.37 15.00
N ILE A 10 11.94 1.02 14.48
CA ILE A 10 13.20 0.35 14.12
C ILE A 10 14.27 0.62 15.16
N SER A 11 15.11 -0.38 15.42
CA SER A 11 16.22 -0.29 16.36
C SER A 11 17.37 0.57 15.78
N ASP A 12 18.24 1.07 16.63
CA ASP A 12 19.43 1.85 16.22
C ASP A 12 20.42 1.03 15.38
N LYS A 13 20.28 -0.28 15.38
CA LYS A 13 21.09 -1.20 14.55
C LYS A 13 20.78 -1.08 13.06
N LEU A 14 19.56 -0.68 12.72
CA LEU A 14 19.16 -0.53 11.32
C LEU A 14 19.55 0.85 10.79
N ASN A 15 20.46 0.88 9.85
CA ASN A 15 20.83 2.05 9.06
C ASN A 15 20.47 1.83 7.58
N LYS A 16 20.70 2.83 6.71
CA LYS A 16 20.39 2.74 5.27
C LYS A 16 21.07 1.53 4.61
N ASN A 17 22.34 1.28 4.90
CA ASN A 17 23.08 0.15 4.30
C ASN A 17 22.49 -1.19 4.75
N GLY A 18 22.24 -1.36 6.05
CA GLY A 18 21.64 -2.57 6.60
C GLY A 18 20.23 -2.81 6.06
N PHE A 19 19.46 -1.75 5.82
CA PHE A 19 18.15 -1.88 5.18
C PHE A 19 18.26 -2.39 3.73
N VAL A 20 19.23 -1.90 2.99
CA VAL A 20 19.48 -2.33 1.61
C VAL A 20 19.95 -3.75 1.55
N GLU A 21 20.87 -4.14 2.43
CA GLU A 21 21.32 -5.53 2.55
C GLU A 21 20.14 -6.46 2.84
N LEU A 22 19.25 -6.05 3.75
CA LEU A 22 18.03 -6.78 4.07
C LEU A 22 17.06 -6.88 2.89
N LEU A 23 16.95 -5.81 2.10
CA LEU A 23 16.13 -5.79 0.89
C LEU A 23 16.68 -6.76 -0.16
N MET A 24 18.01 -6.81 -0.32
CA MET A 24 18.67 -7.76 -1.23
C MET A 24 18.51 -9.20 -0.75
N GLU A 25 18.67 -9.46 0.55
CA GLU A 25 18.41 -10.76 1.15
C GLU A 25 16.98 -11.22 0.91
N TRP A 26 16.00 -10.34 1.15
CA TRP A 26 14.60 -10.62 0.88
C TRP A 26 14.33 -10.93 -0.58
N ASN A 27 14.90 -10.14 -1.50
CA ASN A 27 14.77 -10.34 -2.93
C ASN A 27 15.40 -11.65 -3.40
N GLN A 28 16.48 -12.09 -2.76
CA GLN A 28 17.21 -13.31 -3.11
C GLN A 28 16.70 -14.55 -2.36
N SER A 29 15.75 -14.43 -1.46
CA SER A 29 15.22 -15.53 -0.67
C SER A 29 14.70 -16.66 -1.54
N ALA A 30 15.22 -17.89 -1.34
CA ALA A 30 14.85 -19.07 -2.11
C ALA A 30 13.36 -19.41 -2.05
N LYS A 31 12.67 -19.00 -0.98
CA LYS A 31 11.24 -19.18 -0.79
C LYS A 31 10.39 -18.38 -1.79
N TYR A 32 10.96 -17.33 -2.36
CA TYR A 32 10.29 -16.40 -3.27
C TYR A 32 11.01 -16.26 -4.59
N LYS A 33 11.58 -17.34 -5.11
CA LYS A 33 12.32 -17.37 -6.41
C LYS A 33 11.55 -16.70 -7.54
N GLU A 34 10.22 -16.78 -7.53
CA GLU A 34 9.38 -16.10 -8.50
C GLU A 34 9.34 -14.57 -8.35
N ASN A 35 9.83 -14.05 -7.21
CA ASN A 35 9.84 -12.63 -6.88
C ASN A 35 11.26 -12.04 -6.95
N ILE A 36 12.23 -12.80 -7.47
CA ILE A 36 13.62 -12.35 -7.58
C ILE A 36 13.76 -11.44 -8.79
N VAL A 37 14.18 -10.22 -8.55
CA VAL A 37 14.67 -9.32 -9.59
C VAL A 37 16.12 -9.67 -9.87
N GLN A 38 16.39 -10.32 -10.99
CA GLN A 38 17.73 -10.79 -11.34
C GLN A 38 18.66 -9.63 -11.71
N GLY A 39 19.96 -9.81 -11.38
CA GLY A 39 21.02 -8.89 -11.80
C GLY A 39 21.09 -7.60 -11.00
N VAL A 40 20.42 -7.54 -9.86
CA VAL A 40 20.46 -6.35 -9.02
C VAL A 40 21.68 -6.37 -8.12
N SER A 41 22.60 -5.47 -8.40
CA SER A 41 23.54 -4.96 -7.42
C SER A 41 23.21 -3.49 -7.22
N TRP A 42 22.64 -3.13 -6.09
CA TRP A 42 22.46 -1.72 -5.75
C TRP A 42 23.76 -1.17 -5.18
N ASN A 43 24.27 -0.13 -5.81
CA ASN A 43 25.52 0.54 -5.45
C ASN A 43 25.30 1.82 -4.63
N GLY A 44 24.07 2.06 -4.13
CA GLY A 44 23.69 3.27 -3.42
C GLY A 44 23.14 4.38 -4.32
N GLU A 45 22.90 4.10 -5.61
CA GLU A 45 22.23 5.05 -6.50
C GLU A 45 20.85 5.41 -5.99
N ARG A 46 20.47 6.67 -6.17
CA ARG A 46 19.19 7.23 -5.75
C ARG A 46 18.20 7.22 -6.90
N ASN A 47 16.92 7.13 -6.57
CA ASN A 47 15.84 7.26 -7.55
C ASN A 47 16.00 6.35 -8.75
N ILE A 48 16.23 5.07 -8.49
CA ILE A 48 16.41 4.05 -9.51
C ILE A 48 15.20 3.11 -9.57
N LYS A 49 14.94 2.63 -10.78
CA LYS A 49 14.02 1.52 -11.03
C LYS A 49 14.76 0.43 -11.76
N PHE A 50 14.63 -0.82 -11.31
CA PHE A 50 15.26 -1.98 -11.93
C PHE A 50 14.33 -3.18 -11.94
N GLY A 51 14.56 -4.11 -12.85
CA GLY A 51 13.73 -5.29 -13.06
C GLY A 51 13.14 -5.34 -14.46
N THR A 52 11.96 -5.93 -14.56
CA THR A 52 11.19 -6.07 -15.80
C THR A 52 9.83 -5.40 -15.65
N ASP A 53 9.06 -5.30 -16.72
CA ASP A 53 7.68 -4.78 -16.68
C ASP A 53 6.76 -5.60 -15.78
N LYS A 54 7.10 -6.88 -15.53
CA LYS A 54 6.28 -7.78 -14.68
C LYS A 54 6.77 -7.88 -13.23
N LEU A 55 8.01 -7.51 -12.98
CA LEU A 55 8.61 -7.57 -11.66
C LEU A 55 9.67 -6.49 -11.55
N SER A 56 9.42 -5.49 -10.74
CA SER A 56 10.33 -4.35 -10.58
C SER A 56 10.48 -3.94 -9.13
N ILE A 57 11.64 -3.33 -8.84
CA ILE A 57 11.89 -2.62 -7.58
C ILE A 57 12.21 -1.17 -7.95
N GLU A 58 11.54 -0.27 -7.30
CA GLU A 58 11.76 1.17 -7.43
C GLU A 58 12.18 1.73 -6.07
N ILE A 59 13.24 2.54 -6.05
CA ILE A 59 13.81 3.13 -4.85
C ILE A 59 13.80 4.63 -4.97
N ILE A 60 13.29 5.31 -3.95
CA ILE A 60 13.32 6.77 -3.80
C ILE A 60 14.09 7.07 -2.52
N ASP A 61 15.23 7.75 -2.63
CA ASP A 61 15.95 8.32 -1.50
C ASP A 61 15.58 9.80 -1.33
N TYR A 62 15.07 10.16 -0.16
CA TYR A 62 14.70 11.50 0.22
C TYR A 62 15.57 11.96 1.41
N PRO A 63 16.81 12.44 1.11
CA PRO A 63 17.80 12.72 2.16
C PRO A 63 17.40 13.89 3.05
N GLU A 64 16.65 14.86 2.55
CA GLU A 64 16.18 16.03 3.30
C GLU A 64 15.30 15.66 4.50
N LYS A 65 14.65 14.51 4.44
CA LYS A 65 13.81 13.93 5.51
C LYS A 65 14.37 12.64 6.09
N ASP A 66 15.54 12.19 5.63
CA ASP A 66 16.16 10.92 6.00
C ASP A 66 15.23 9.71 5.75
N ILE A 67 14.50 9.76 4.63
CA ILE A 67 13.56 8.72 4.22
C ILE A 67 14.12 7.94 3.03
N LEU A 68 13.99 6.60 3.11
CA LEU A 68 14.20 5.70 2.00
C LEU A 68 12.88 4.96 1.72
N ALA A 69 12.31 5.17 0.55
CA ALA A 69 11.11 4.48 0.11
C ALA A 69 11.45 3.45 -0.96
N VAL A 70 10.89 2.27 -0.84
CA VAL A 70 11.07 1.16 -1.79
C VAL A 70 9.72 0.60 -2.16
N ARG A 71 9.44 0.49 -3.45
CA ARG A 71 8.29 -0.23 -3.99
C ARG A 71 8.75 -1.47 -4.72
N HIS A 72 8.21 -2.60 -4.36
CA HIS A 72 8.30 -3.85 -5.11
C HIS A 72 6.95 -4.09 -5.78
N GLU A 73 6.95 -4.06 -7.10
CA GLU A 73 5.77 -4.29 -7.92
C GLU A 73 5.88 -5.64 -8.63
N LYS A 74 4.82 -6.44 -8.57
CA LYS A 74 4.72 -7.72 -9.27
C LYS A 74 3.40 -7.79 -10.02
N ILE A 75 3.47 -8.05 -11.32
CA ILE A 75 2.30 -8.30 -12.16
C ILE A 75 2.21 -9.81 -12.42
N THR A 76 1.10 -10.43 -12.02
CA THR A 76 0.85 -11.86 -12.26
C THR A 76 0.30 -12.11 -13.66
N ALA A 77 0.22 -13.41 -14.04
CA ALA A 77 -0.31 -13.81 -15.34
C ALA A 77 -1.79 -13.41 -15.57
N ASP A 78 -2.51 -13.15 -14.48
CA ASP A 78 -3.92 -12.72 -14.51
C ASP A 78 -4.05 -11.19 -14.44
N ASP A 79 -3.01 -10.45 -14.81
CA ASP A 79 -2.93 -8.98 -14.78
C ASP A 79 -3.26 -8.37 -13.40
N VAL A 80 -2.97 -9.12 -12.34
CA VAL A 80 -3.10 -8.64 -10.97
C VAL A 80 -1.78 -8.01 -10.54
N VAL A 81 -1.84 -6.75 -10.16
CA VAL A 81 -0.69 -5.98 -9.65
C VAL A 81 -0.61 -6.12 -8.13
N TRP A 82 0.57 -6.50 -7.65
CA TRP A 82 0.91 -6.57 -6.24
C TRP A 82 2.00 -5.55 -5.95
N ASP A 83 1.66 -4.55 -5.15
CA ASP A 83 2.59 -3.52 -4.68
C ASP A 83 2.94 -3.78 -3.23
N THR A 84 4.23 -3.91 -2.96
CA THR A 84 4.74 -3.95 -1.59
C THR A 84 5.62 -2.73 -1.38
N ASP A 85 5.14 -1.82 -0.53
CA ASP A 85 5.84 -0.58 -0.21
C ASP A 85 6.54 -0.72 1.14
N PHE A 86 7.79 -0.28 1.20
CA PHE A 86 8.60 -0.14 2.41
C PHE A 86 9.06 1.31 2.49
N ILE A 87 8.61 2.04 3.49
CA ILE A 87 9.01 3.43 3.72
C ILE A 87 9.71 3.50 5.06
N VAL A 88 11.01 3.77 5.05
CA VAL A 88 11.83 3.89 6.26
C VAL A 88 12.16 5.35 6.49
N ASN A 89 11.76 5.86 7.64
CA ASN A 89 12.18 7.16 8.15
C ASN A 89 13.22 6.91 9.23
N PHE A 90 14.50 7.16 8.93
CA PHE A 90 15.59 6.89 9.85
C PHE A 90 15.68 7.93 10.95
N SER A 91 15.25 9.17 10.72
CA SER A 91 15.22 10.22 11.75
C SER A 91 14.13 9.97 12.80
N GLU A 92 12.95 9.49 12.39
CA GLU A 92 11.85 9.12 13.30
C GLU A 92 11.94 7.68 13.81
N ARG A 93 12.90 6.91 13.31
CA ARG A 93 13.10 5.50 13.67
C ARG A 93 11.85 4.66 13.45
N LYS A 94 11.21 4.81 12.28
CA LYS A 94 9.99 4.09 11.91
C LYS A 94 10.08 3.51 10.51
N ILE A 95 9.44 2.37 10.33
CA ILE A 95 9.21 1.76 9.02
C ILE A 95 7.72 1.52 8.83
N ALA A 96 7.19 2.02 7.71
CA ALA A 96 5.87 1.64 7.23
C ALA A 96 5.99 0.54 6.18
N ILE A 97 5.16 -0.49 6.29
CA ILE A 97 5.11 -1.60 5.34
C ILE A 97 3.67 -1.74 4.89
N ARG A 98 3.47 -1.72 3.58
CA ARG A 98 2.15 -1.78 2.97
C ARG A 98 2.13 -2.77 1.82
N LEU A 99 1.07 -3.57 1.72
CA LEU A 99 0.82 -4.50 0.63
C LEU A 99 -0.53 -4.20 0.02
N ASP A 100 -0.52 -3.72 -1.20
CA ASP A 100 -1.70 -3.48 -2.02
C ASP A 100 -1.82 -4.51 -3.13
N ARG A 101 -3.06 -4.77 -3.52
CA ARG A 101 -3.40 -5.60 -4.66
C ARG A 101 -4.43 -4.87 -5.52
N THR A 102 -4.09 -4.67 -6.79
CA THR A 102 -4.97 -4.07 -7.79
C THR A 102 -5.34 -5.12 -8.83
N TYR A 103 -6.60 -5.14 -9.24
CA TYR A 103 -7.12 -6.03 -10.28
C TYR A 103 -7.42 -5.22 -11.53
N SER A 104 -7.31 -5.84 -12.70
CA SER A 104 -8.00 -5.36 -13.88
C SER A 104 -9.52 -5.48 -13.67
N GLU A 105 -10.30 -4.66 -14.36
CA GLU A 105 -11.78 -4.64 -14.24
C GLU A 105 -12.42 -6.00 -14.55
N ASP A 106 -11.78 -6.80 -15.40
CA ASP A 106 -12.25 -8.11 -15.84
C ASP A 106 -11.81 -9.28 -14.93
N ALA A 107 -10.98 -9.02 -13.93
CA ALA A 107 -10.54 -10.07 -13.01
C ALA A 107 -11.68 -10.43 -12.05
N LEU A 108 -12.09 -11.70 -12.06
CA LEU A 108 -13.01 -12.24 -11.07
C LEU A 108 -12.48 -11.94 -9.67
N GLU A 109 -13.32 -11.40 -8.79
CA GLU A 109 -13.02 -11.18 -7.38
C GLU A 109 -12.58 -12.50 -6.73
N MET A 110 -11.31 -12.81 -6.84
CA MET A 110 -10.74 -13.89 -6.03
C MET A 110 -10.63 -13.37 -4.60
N ASN A 111 -11.25 -14.05 -3.66
CA ASN A 111 -11.10 -13.79 -2.23
C ASN A 111 -9.62 -13.70 -1.89
N ALA A 112 -9.10 -12.49 -1.81
CA ALA A 112 -7.71 -12.27 -1.46
C ALA A 112 -7.49 -12.69 -0.01
N ARG A 113 -6.74 -13.77 0.17
CA ARG A 113 -6.28 -14.15 1.50
C ARG A 113 -5.26 -13.14 1.96
N PHE A 114 -5.40 -12.70 3.21
CA PHE A 114 -4.43 -11.85 3.86
C PHE A 114 -3.03 -12.48 3.80
N SER A 115 -2.04 -11.67 3.44
CA SER A 115 -0.65 -12.09 3.33
C SER A 115 0.26 -11.09 4.03
N THR A 116 1.04 -11.55 4.99
CA THR A 116 2.07 -10.73 5.63
C THR A 116 3.35 -10.80 4.82
N PRO A 117 3.95 -9.67 4.45
CA PRO A 117 5.23 -9.65 3.76
C PRO A 117 6.32 -10.39 4.55
N HIS A 118 7.06 -11.25 3.86
CA HIS A 118 8.15 -12.01 4.51
C HIS A 118 9.26 -11.10 5.05
N PHE A 119 9.41 -9.93 4.47
CA PHE A 119 10.35 -8.91 4.92
C PHE A 119 10.26 -8.60 6.43
N ILE A 120 9.05 -8.65 7.00
CA ILE A 120 8.85 -8.48 8.45
C ILE A 120 9.56 -9.57 9.25
N SER A 121 9.58 -10.82 8.76
CA SER A 121 10.32 -11.89 9.43
C SER A 121 11.82 -11.61 9.46
N LEU A 122 12.36 -11.10 8.38
CA LEU A 122 13.78 -10.74 8.30
C LEU A 122 14.12 -9.58 9.26
N LEU A 123 13.25 -8.56 9.34
CA LEU A 123 13.42 -7.48 10.33
C LEU A 123 13.47 -7.99 11.77
N ILE A 124 12.62 -8.96 12.10
CA ILE A 124 12.59 -9.60 13.42
C ILE A 124 13.86 -10.45 13.64
N GLU A 125 14.22 -11.30 12.67
CA GLU A 125 15.36 -12.22 12.75
C GLU A 125 16.69 -11.48 12.91
N HIS A 126 16.85 -10.33 12.26
CA HIS A 126 18.05 -9.48 12.40
C HIS A 126 18.02 -8.55 13.64
N GLY A 127 16.91 -8.54 14.38
CA GLY A 127 16.76 -7.67 15.56
C GLY A 127 16.74 -6.18 15.19
N TYR A 128 16.16 -5.85 14.05
CA TYR A 128 16.04 -4.49 13.54
C TYR A 128 14.79 -3.75 14.03
N LEU A 129 13.90 -4.43 14.72
CA LEU A 129 12.74 -3.80 15.35
C LEU A 129 12.99 -3.46 16.81
N GLN A 130 12.38 -2.38 17.28
CA GLN A 130 12.30 -2.05 18.68
C GLN A 130 11.09 -2.72 19.32
N ASP A 131 11.17 -2.93 20.62
CA ASP A 131 10.04 -3.37 21.40
C ASP A 131 8.96 -2.28 21.43
N ASP A 132 7.72 -2.70 21.32
CA ASP A 132 6.55 -1.85 21.45
C ASP A 132 6.27 -1.63 22.96
N HIS A 133 6.86 -0.58 23.53
CA HIS A 133 6.76 -0.25 24.95
C HIS A 133 7.11 -1.43 25.90
N GLY A 134 8.16 -2.16 25.55
CA GLY A 134 8.62 -3.33 26.32
C GLY A 134 8.00 -4.64 25.89
N MET A 135 7.04 -4.66 24.97
CA MET A 135 6.59 -5.86 24.28
C MET A 135 7.43 -6.12 23.04
N PRO A 136 8.14 -7.26 22.98
CA PRO A 136 8.91 -7.57 21.78
C PRO A 136 7.98 -7.84 20.59
N VAL A 137 8.36 -7.31 19.42
CA VAL A 137 7.70 -7.66 18.16
C VAL A 137 8.22 -9.00 17.70
N LEU A 138 7.45 -10.07 17.95
CA LEU A 138 7.86 -11.44 17.73
C LEU A 138 7.18 -12.06 16.49
N ARG A 139 7.82 -13.11 16.00
CA ARG A 139 7.21 -14.02 15.02
C ARG A 139 6.23 -14.99 15.64
N ASP A 140 6.58 -15.46 16.85
CA ASP A 140 5.83 -16.44 17.60
C ASP A 140 4.95 -15.75 18.66
N PRO A 141 3.87 -16.41 19.11
CA PRO A 141 2.98 -15.84 20.12
C PRO A 141 3.70 -15.75 21.49
N ILE A 142 3.30 -14.78 22.28
CA ILE A 142 3.73 -14.67 23.68
C ILE A 142 2.83 -15.58 24.51
N MET A 143 3.42 -16.61 25.09
CA MET A 143 2.70 -17.51 25.98
C MET A 143 2.52 -16.85 27.37
N ILE A 144 1.28 -16.83 27.82
CA ILE A 144 0.92 -16.31 29.15
C ILE A 144 1.16 -17.42 30.17
N THR A 145 2.10 -17.17 31.06
CA THR A 145 2.51 -18.03 32.16
C THR A 145 2.44 -17.29 33.49
N ASP A 146 2.51 -17.98 34.60
CA ASP A 146 2.55 -17.33 35.92
C ASP A 146 3.71 -16.34 36.06
N ALA A 147 4.81 -16.55 35.32
CA ALA A 147 6.00 -15.69 35.37
C ALA A 147 5.82 -14.33 34.71
N ASN A 148 4.87 -14.17 33.79
CA ASN A 148 4.68 -12.93 33.04
C ASN A 148 3.30 -12.27 33.17
N ILE A 149 2.48 -12.75 34.12
CA ILE A 149 1.11 -12.26 34.35
C ILE A 149 1.10 -10.76 34.67
N ASP A 150 2.00 -10.27 35.50
CA ASP A 150 2.05 -8.85 35.88
C ASP A 150 2.34 -7.95 34.67
N MET A 151 3.22 -8.39 33.76
CA MET A 151 3.47 -7.71 32.50
C MET A 151 2.20 -7.71 31.62
N ILE A 152 1.52 -8.84 31.52
CA ILE A 152 0.28 -8.96 30.73
C ILE A 152 -0.82 -8.06 31.33
N GLN A 153 -0.96 -8.01 32.65
CA GLN A 153 -1.88 -7.09 33.31
C GLN A 153 -1.60 -5.64 32.94
N THR A 154 -0.34 -5.23 33.01
CA THR A 154 0.07 -3.87 32.66
C THR A 154 -0.30 -3.53 31.21
N ILE A 155 -0.06 -4.46 30.29
CA ILE A 155 -0.39 -4.31 28.86
C ILE A 155 -1.91 -4.18 28.65
N LEU A 156 -2.71 -5.04 29.26
CA LEU A 156 -4.15 -5.05 29.07
C LEU A 156 -4.87 -3.89 29.75
N GLN A 157 -4.32 -3.35 30.83
CA GLN A 157 -4.89 -2.24 31.58
C GLN A 157 -4.48 -0.86 31.02
N ASN A 158 -3.26 -0.72 30.49
CA ASN A 158 -2.71 0.52 29.95
C ASN A 158 -2.86 0.59 28.43
N LYS A 159 -4.00 1.07 27.94
CA LYS A 159 -4.32 1.12 26.51
C LYS A 159 -3.45 2.08 25.70
N GLU A 160 -2.80 3.02 26.33
CA GLU A 160 -1.86 3.96 25.73
C GLU A 160 -0.42 3.42 25.69
N TYR A 161 -0.21 2.22 26.23
CA TYR A 161 1.10 1.66 26.44
C TYR A 161 1.70 1.00 25.19
N TYR A 162 0.88 0.57 24.23
CA TYR A 162 1.32 -0.11 23.03
C TYR A 162 0.78 0.56 21.76
N GLU A 163 1.52 0.42 20.67
CA GLU A 163 1.16 0.99 19.37
C GLU A 163 0.52 -0.05 18.43
N LEU A 164 0.84 -1.33 18.62
CA LEU A 164 0.25 -2.43 17.87
C LEU A 164 -1.00 -2.96 18.58
N PRO A 165 -2.03 -3.40 17.84
CA PRO A 165 -3.13 -4.15 18.43
C PRO A 165 -2.65 -5.37 19.20
N VAL A 166 -3.31 -5.69 20.32
CA VAL A 166 -3.01 -6.86 21.11
C VAL A 166 -4.17 -7.86 21.01
N LEU A 167 -3.85 -9.08 20.57
CA LEU A 167 -4.78 -10.19 20.55
C LEU A 167 -4.54 -11.06 21.77
N TYR A 168 -5.59 -11.25 22.56
CA TYR A 168 -5.60 -12.19 23.67
C TYR A 168 -6.43 -13.41 23.31
N VAL A 169 -5.83 -14.60 23.37
CA VAL A 169 -6.46 -15.86 23.02
C VAL A 169 -6.59 -16.72 24.27
N ALA A 170 -7.82 -16.90 24.74
CA ALA A 170 -8.14 -17.76 25.86
C ALA A 170 -8.30 -19.22 25.42
N LYS A 171 -7.88 -20.16 26.30
CA LYS A 171 -8.16 -21.59 26.15
C LYS A 171 -9.66 -21.86 26.21
N ASP A 172 -10.09 -22.89 25.52
CA ASP A 172 -11.47 -23.39 25.61
C ASP A 172 -11.70 -24.28 26.86
N TYR A 173 -12.90 -24.85 26.95
CA TYR A 173 -13.27 -25.76 28.08
C TYR A 173 -12.46 -27.04 28.10
N GLU A 174 -11.88 -27.48 26.99
CA GLU A 174 -11.09 -28.70 26.85
C GLU A 174 -9.59 -28.43 26.94
N ASP A 175 -9.17 -27.17 27.32
CA ASP A 175 -7.79 -26.71 27.39
C ASP A 175 -7.12 -26.64 26.00
N GLN A 176 -7.94 -26.47 24.97
CA GLN A 176 -7.47 -26.34 23.58
C GLN A 176 -7.50 -24.89 23.12
N ASN A 177 -6.71 -24.59 22.10
CA ASN A 177 -6.77 -23.29 21.47
C ASN A 177 -7.97 -23.21 20.50
N PRO A 178 -8.79 -22.14 20.57
CA PRO A 178 -9.96 -21.99 19.69
C PRO A 178 -9.61 -21.76 18.23
N LEU A 179 -8.33 -21.46 17.93
CA LEU A 179 -7.75 -21.16 16.63
C LEU A 179 -6.38 -21.82 16.47
N SER A 180 -5.90 -21.94 15.24
CA SER A 180 -4.51 -22.29 14.96
C SER A 180 -3.59 -21.12 15.32
N ILE A 181 -2.93 -21.19 16.47
CA ILE A 181 -2.11 -20.11 17.02
C ILE A 181 -0.89 -19.81 16.16
N SER A 182 -0.22 -20.84 15.67
CA SER A 182 0.95 -20.68 14.79
C SER A 182 0.59 -19.94 13.49
N TRP A 183 -0.58 -20.27 12.92
CA TRP A 183 -1.09 -19.56 11.74
C TRP A 183 -1.49 -18.12 12.08
N LEU A 184 -2.14 -17.89 13.21
CA LEU A 184 -2.53 -16.55 13.66
C LEU A 184 -1.29 -15.67 13.84
N ALA A 185 -0.30 -16.12 14.60
CA ALA A 185 0.93 -15.37 14.83
C ALA A 185 1.70 -15.13 13.52
N SER A 186 1.83 -16.16 12.66
CA SER A 186 2.49 -16.04 11.37
C SER A 186 1.83 -14.99 10.45
N ARG A 187 0.51 -14.85 10.51
CA ARG A 187 -0.26 -13.91 9.69
C ARG A 187 -0.31 -12.50 10.26
N LEU A 188 -0.14 -12.34 11.57
CA LEU A 188 -0.24 -11.04 12.25
C LEU A 188 1.12 -10.49 12.72
N LYS A 189 2.23 -11.18 12.43
CA LYS A 189 3.56 -10.68 12.79
C LYS A 189 3.79 -9.26 12.28
N GLY A 190 4.19 -8.37 13.17
CA GLY A 190 4.36 -6.96 12.87
C GLY A 190 3.07 -6.16 12.66
N ALA A 191 1.89 -6.81 12.71
CA ALA A 191 0.60 -6.12 12.64
C ALA A 191 -0.16 -6.16 13.96
N ALA A 192 0.17 -7.08 14.86
CA ALA A 192 -0.40 -7.19 16.19
C ALA A 192 0.45 -8.09 17.08
N HIS A 193 0.37 -7.90 18.40
CA HIS A 193 0.89 -8.85 19.37
C HIS A 193 -0.12 -9.97 19.60
N VAL A 194 0.34 -11.20 19.71
CA VAL A 194 -0.51 -12.37 19.98
C VAL A 194 -0.15 -12.98 21.32
N LEU A 195 -1.02 -12.80 22.29
CA LEU A 195 -0.93 -13.35 23.65
C LEU A 195 -1.80 -14.59 23.73
N VAL A 196 -1.26 -15.69 24.21
CA VAL A 196 -1.96 -16.98 24.28
C VAL A 196 -1.81 -17.58 25.66
N GLU A 197 -2.91 -17.99 26.28
CA GLU A 197 -2.86 -18.74 27.53
C GLU A 197 -2.15 -20.05 27.33
N GLU A 198 -1.18 -20.38 28.19
CA GLU A 198 -0.50 -21.66 28.17
C GLU A 198 -1.46 -22.78 28.62
N SER A 199 -2.27 -22.49 29.66
CA SER A 199 -3.19 -23.43 30.27
C SER A 199 -4.40 -22.76 30.91
N LYS A 200 -5.41 -23.52 31.29
CA LYS A 200 -6.54 -23.02 32.11
C LYS A 200 -6.11 -22.47 33.47
N ALA A 201 -4.98 -22.94 34.02
CA ALA A 201 -4.45 -22.41 35.27
C ALA A 201 -3.95 -20.96 35.02
N ALA A 202 -3.18 -20.73 33.97
CA ALA A 202 -2.76 -19.41 33.55
C ALA A 202 -3.97 -18.47 33.25
N CYS A 203 -5.04 -19.03 32.66
CA CYS A 203 -6.30 -18.31 32.47
C CYS A 203 -6.89 -17.85 33.82
N ARG A 204 -6.95 -18.67 34.82
CA ARG A 204 -7.49 -18.31 36.16
C ARG A 204 -6.62 -17.24 36.82
N ALA A 205 -5.31 -17.41 36.77
CA ALA A 205 -4.36 -16.45 37.33
C ALA A 205 -4.49 -15.09 36.63
N CYS A 206 -4.61 -15.07 35.31
CA CYS A 206 -4.91 -13.83 34.55
C CYS A 206 -6.25 -13.21 34.97
N LYS A 207 -7.28 -13.98 35.24
CA LYS A 207 -8.57 -13.48 35.69
C LYS A 207 -8.51 -12.80 37.05
N GLU A 208 -7.75 -13.38 37.97
CA GLU A 208 -7.60 -12.86 39.34
C GLU A 208 -6.85 -11.51 39.33
N VAL A 209 -5.95 -11.31 38.39
CA VAL A 209 -5.09 -10.15 38.32
C VAL A 209 -5.64 -9.09 37.34
N CYS A 210 -6.20 -9.53 36.20
CA CYS A 210 -6.82 -8.66 35.20
C CYS A 210 -8.33 -8.68 35.37
N ASP A 211 -8.92 -7.57 35.65
CA ASP A 211 -10.34 -7.33 35.89
C ASP A 211 -11.32 -8.22 35.05
N GLU A 212 -12.54 -8.42 35.54
CA GLU A 212 -13.68 -9.25 35.14
C GLU A 212 -13.92 -9.58 33.66
N THR A 213 -13.24 -8.87 32.75
CA THR A 213 -13.50 -8.97 31.32
C THR A 213 -12.86 -10.18 30.62
N LEU A 214 -12.00 -10.95 31.29
CA LEU A 214 -11.29 -12.10 30.72
C LEU A 214 -12.02 -13.45 30.92
N GLU A 215 -13.24 -13.46 31.41
CA GLU A 215 -13.93 -14.62 31.94
C GLU A 215 -14.40 -15.69 30.96
N GLU A 216 -14.16 -15.58 29.64
CA GLU A 216 -14.79 -16.52 28.73
C GLU A 216 -13.79 -17.48 28.09
N TYR A 217 -13.96 -18.75 28.36
CA TYR A 217 -13.25 -19.82 27.66
C TYR A 217 -13.50 -19.78 26.15
N GLY A 218 -12.46 -20.01 25.37
CA GLY A 218 -12.51 -19.97 23.91
C GLY A 218 -12.71 -18.58 23.32
N ALA A 219 -12.51 -17.53 24.13
CA ALA A 219 -12.60 -16.15 23.65
C ALA A 219 -11.30 -15.71 22.97
N VAL A 220 -11.45 -14.99 21.86
CA VAL A 220 -10.37 -14.20 21.26
C VAL A 220 -10.76 -12.74 21.34
N ARG A 221 -9.91 -11.92 21.94
CA ARG A 221 -10.12 -10.48 22.14
C ARG A 221 -9.07 -9.70 21.43
N ILE A 222 -9.49 -8.60 20.80
CA ILE A 222 -8.58 -7.64 20.17
C ILE A 222 -8.70 -6.34 20.95
N TYR A 223 -7.58 -5.89 21.46
CA TYR A 223 -7.42 -4.59 22.11
C TYR A 223 -6.73 -3.65 21.11
N TYR A 224 -7.38 -2.54 20.81
CA TYR A 224 -6.84 -1.57 19.87
C TYR A 224 -6.17 -0.42 20.62
N PRO A 225 -4.95 0.00 20.20
CA PRO A 225 -4.30 1.18 20.75
C PRO A 225 -5.17 2.42 20.52
N SER A 226 -5.13 3.38 21.42
CA SER A 226 -5.72 4.73 21.27
C SER A 226 -7.24 4.82 21.11
N LEU A 227 -7.98 3.70 20.98
CA LEU A 227 -9.43 3.71 20.73
C LEU A 227 -10.30 3.58 21.98
N GLY A 228 -9.79 3.90 23.15
CA GLY A 228 -10.58 3.88 24.39
C GLY A 228 -11.14 2.49 24.69
N VAL A 229 -12.47 2.36 24.82
CA VAL A 229 -13.16 1.13 25.24
C VAL A 229 -13.41 0.13 24.09
N ASN A 230 -13.03 0.45 22.85
CA ASN A 230 -13.37 -0.41 21.71
C ASN A 230 -12.55 -1.69 21.68
N ARG A 231 -13.10 -2.72 22.31
CA ARG A 231 -12.61 -4.11 22.27
C ARG A 231 -13.48 -4.89 21.31
N LYS A 232 -12.86 -5.66 20.43
CA LYS A 232 -13.59 -6.66 19.63
C LYS A 232 -13.42 -8.02 20.28
N ARG A 233 -14.54 -8.73 20.49
CA ARG A 233 -14.55 -10.05 21.07
C ARG A 233 -15.17 -11.06 20.12
N PHE A 234 -14.53 -12.20 19.99
CA PHE A 234 -15.03 -13.39 19.32
C PHE A 234 -15.14 -14.52 20.35
N LEU A 235 -16.23 -15.24 20.33
CA LEU A 235 -16.44 -16.36 21.21
C LEU A 235 -16.63 -17.62 20.36
N PHE A 236 -15.70 -18.56 20.48
CA PHE A 236 -15.71 -19.84 19.77
C PHE A 236 -16.05 -20.97 20.75
N ARG A 237 -17.34 -21.18 21.01
CA ARG A 237 -17.83 -22.12 22.00
C ARG A 237 -17.74 -23.57 21.58
N SER A 238 -17.55 -23.87 20.32
CA SER A 238 -17.56 -25.22 19.78
C SER A 238 -16.27 -25.54 19.06
N SER A 239 -15.68 -26.70 19.29
CA SER A 239 -14.54 -27.22 18.55
C SER A 239 -14.89 -27.62 17.10
N THR A 240 -16.19 -27.67 16.74
CA THR A 240 -16.67 -28.18 15.45
C THR A 240 -16.69 -27.16 14.31
N GLY A 241 -16.36 -25.92 14.55
CA GLY A 241 -16.32 -24.87 13.50
C GLY A 241 -15.07 -24.92 12.63
N ASN A 242 -15.19 -24.49 11.39
CA ASN A 242 -14.04 -24.36 10.48
C ASN A 242 -13.02 -23.36 11.05
N MET A 243 -11.84 -23.86 11.44
CA MET A 243 -10.77 -23.04 12.04
C MET A 243 -10.27 -21.95 11.09
N ASP A 244 -10.22 -22.22 9.79
CA ASP A 244 -9.74 -21.23 8.79
C ASP A 244 -10.69 -20.04 8.72
N VAL A 245 -12.00 -20.26 8.72
CA VAL A 245 -13.01 -19.19 8.72
C VAL A 245 -12.92 -18.32 9.99
N ARG A 246 -12.70 -18.96 11.14
CA ARG A 246 -12.50 -18.25 12.41
C ARG A 246 -11.24 -17.36 12.36
N LEU A 247 -10.16 -17.96 11.88
CA LEU A 247 -8.88 -17.29 11.74
C LEU A 247 -9.00 -16.07 10.82
N GLU A 248 -9.57 -16.24 9.63
CA GLU A 248 -9.77 -15.15 8.67
C GLU A 248 -10.65 -14.04 9.25
N LYS A 249 -11.67 -14.38 10.03
CA LYS A 249 -12.54 -13.41 10.69
C LYS A 249 -11.78 -12.54 11.69
N VAL A 250 -10.90 -13.13 12.50
CA VAL A 250 -10.07 -12.40 13.47
C VAL A 250 -9.06 -11.51 12.76
N ILE A 251 -8.32 -12.09 11.80
CA ILE A 251 -7.32 -11.37 11.02
C ILE A 251 -7.93 -10.16 10.30
N ARG A 252 -9.08 -10.32 9.67
CA ARG A 252 -9.79 -9.25 8.96
C ARG A 252 -10.03 -8.03 9.85
N HIS A 253 -10.34 -8.22 11.13
CA HIS A 253 -10.57 -7.09 12.03
C HIS A 253 -9.28 -6.32 12.38
N VAL A 254 -8.15 -7.00 12.50
CA VAL A 254 -6.84 -6.33 12.68
C VAL A 254 -6.49 -5.52 11.44
N ILE A 255 -6.73 -6.07 10.25
CA ILE A 255 -6.48 -5.36 9.00
C ILE A 255 -7.41 -4.16 8.84
N GLN A 256 -8.69 -4.33 9.15
CA GLN A 256 -9.65 -3.21 9.12
C GLN A 256 -9.22 -2.08 10.06
N TYR A 257 -8.67 -2.41 11.24
CA TYR A 257 -8.09 -1.41 12.12
C TYR A 257 -6.98 -0.63 11.41
N TRP A 258 -5.96 -1.31 10.87
CA TRP A 258 -4.87 -0.65 10.14
C TRP A 258 -5.34 0.16 8.94
N ASN A 259 -6.31 -0.35 8.20
CA ASN A 259 -6.87 0.35 7.04
C ASN A 259 -7.68 1.59 7.44
N SER A 260 -8.18 1.66 8.68
CA SER A 260 -8.90 2.82 9.21
C SER A 260 -7.98 3.86 9.84
N GLN A 261 -6.70 3.52 10.10
CA GLN A 261 -5.75 4.48 10.65
C GLN A 261 -5.35 5.50 9.60
N ARG A 262 -5.37 6.77 10.00
CA ARG A 262 -4.85 7.83 9.15
C ARG A 262 -3.31 7.79 9.20
N MET A 263 -2.72 7.29 8.13
CA MET A 263 -1.26 7.28 7.97
C MET A 263 -0.79 8.66 7.52
N ASP A 264 0.32 9.14 8.06
CA ASP A 264 0.99 10.32 7.52
C ASP A 264 1.38 10.07 6.06
N THR A 265 1.24 11.09 5.23
CA THR A 265 1.53 11.00 3.79
C THR A 265 2.96 10.57 3.51
N LEU A 266 3.93 10.98 4.35
CA LEU A 266 5.33 10.57 4.24
C LEU A 266 5.60 9.09 4.55
N TYR A 267 4.60 8.36 5.03
CA TYR A 267 4.64 6.89 5.18
C TYR A 267 3.89 6.16 4.07
N THR A 268 3.60 6.84 2.96
CA THR A 268 3.04 6.24 1.75
C THR A 268 3.96 6.48 0.56
N TRP A 269 3.99 5.55 -0.39
CA TRP A 269 4.79 5.67 -1.61
C TRP A 269 4.46 6.96 -2.38
N GLN A 270 3.18 7.20 -2.61
CA GLN A 270 2.72 8.38 -3.34
C GLN A 270 3.09 9.68 -2.62
N GLY A 271 3.00 9.68 -1.29
CA GLY A 271 3.34 10.85 -0.50
C GLY A 271 4.83 11.19 -0.55
N VAL A 272 5.71 10.18 -0.42
CA VAL A 272 7.16 10.39 -0.56
C VAL A 272 7.50 10.86 -1.97
N ASN A 273 6.96 10.20 -3.00
CA ASN A 273 7.22 10.58 -4.39
C ASN A 273 6.75 12.02 -4.66
N SER A 274 5.55 12.38 -4.21
CA SER A 274 5.03 13.76 -4.37
C SER A 274 5.86 14.78 -3.61
N ALA A 275 6.35 14.45 -2.40
CA ALA A 275 7.20 15.35 -1.62
C ALA A 275 8.54 15.59 -2.31
N VAL A 276 9.20 14.54 -2.79
CA VAL A 276 10.47 14.64 -3.53
C VAL A 276 10.30 15.46 -4.80
N LEU A 277 9.22 15.23 -5.57
CA LEU A 277 8.94 16.00 -6.77
C LEU A 277 8.68 17.48 -6.45
N SER A 278 7.92 17.75 -5.39
CA SER A 278 7.63 19.11 -4.93
C SER A 278 8.89 19.85 -4.51
N ASP A 279 9.77 19.22 -3.75
CA ASP A 279 11.03 19.82 -3.29
C ASP A 279 12.00 20.03 -4.46
N ASN A 280 12.08 19.08 -5.39
CA ASN A 280 12.89 19.24 -6.60
C ASN A 280 12.39 20.43 -7.45
N LEU A 281 11.08 20.58 -7.59
CA LEU A 281 10.48 21.70 -8.29
C LEU A 281 10.76 23.02 -7.58
N ALA A 282 10.57 23.07 -6.26
CA ALA A 282 10.87 24.25 -5.46
C ALA A 282 12.35 24.65 -5.55
N ASN A 283 13.27 23.67 -5.51
CA ASN A 283 14.70 23.90 -5.68
C ASN A 283 15.06 24.40 -7.08
N GLN A 284 14.39 23.89 -8.12
CA GLN A 284 14.58 24.40 -9.50
C GLN A 284 14.10 25.84 -9.62
N ILE A 285 12.92 26.15 -9.08
CA ILE A 285 12.36 27.51 -9.06
C ILE A 285 13.30 28.46 -8.31
N SER A 286 13.81 28.05 -7.15
CA SER A 286 14.75 28.85 -6.37
C SER A 286 16.04 29.12 -7.11
N ARG A 287 16.61 28.11 -7.79
CA ARG A 287 17.82 28.27 -8.61
C ARG A 287 17.58 29.20 -9.82
N LEU A 288 16.42 29.09 -10.45
CA LEU A 288 16.04 30.00 -11.54
C LEU A 288 15.90 31.42 -11.02
N ALA A 289 15.23 31.61 -9.89
CA ALA A 289 15.09 32.92 -9.26
C ALA A 289 16.44 33.52 -8.85
N GLU A 290 17.35 32.71 -8.28
CA GLU A 290 18.72 33.14 -7.95
C GLU A 290 19.52 33.52 -9.22
N ALA A 291 19.42 32.72 -10.30
CA ALA A 291 20.09 32.97 -11.57
C ALA A 291 19.55 34.24 -12.24
N GLU A 292 18.26 34.51 -12.11
CA GLU A 292 17.62 35.70 -12.67
C GLU A 292 17.90 36.96 -11.84
N CYS A 293 17.93 36.88 -10.53
CA CYS A 293 18.35 37.99 -9.65
C CYS A 293 19.79 38.44 -9.89
N ALA A 294 20.61 37.55 -10.43
CA ALA A 294 21.98 37.92 -10.84
C ALA A 294 22.04 38.72 -12.16
N LYS A 295 20.94 38.77 -12.90
CA LYS A 295 20.81 39.58 -14.15
C LYS A 295 19.96 40.81 -13.87
N GLN A 296 20.51 42.01 -14.13
CA GLN A 296 19.96 43.33 -13.76
C GLN A 296 18.58 43.71 -14.37
N ASN A 297 17.82 42.78 -14.98
CA ASN A 297 16.48 43.05 -15.56
C ASN A 297 15.40 42.04 -15.10
N ALA A 298 15.55 41.43 -13.95
CA ALA A 298 14.85 40.20 -13.59
C ALA A 298 13.44 40.34 -13.01
N GLU A 299 13.04 41.49 -12.49
CA GLU A 299 11.72 41.59 -11.82
C GLU A 299 10.51 41.45 -12.77
N GLU A 300 10.60 41.96 -13.99
CA GLU A 300 9.47 41.80 -14.94
C GLU A 300 9.38 40.41 -15.55
N GLU A 301 10.50 39.74 -15.82
CA GLU A 301 10.50 38.37 -16.32
C GLU A 301 10.09 37.36 -15.24
N ILE A 302 10.47 37.58 -13.97
CA ILE A 302 10.05 36.78 -12.84
C ILE A 302 8.54 36.81 -12.69
N ASN A 303 7.92 37.95 -12.76
CA ASN A 303 6.46 38.08 -12.67
C ASN A 303 5.73 37.38 -13.82
N GLN A 304 6.26 37.47 -15.04
CA GLN A 304 5.69 36.79 -16.21
C GLN A 304 5.77 35.25 -16.08
N VAL A 305 6.88 34.74 -15.54
CA VAL A 305 7.02 33.29 -15.27
C VAL A 305 6.06 32.82 -14.19
N TYR A 306 5.92 33.58 -13.10
CA TYR A 306 4.94 33.24 -12.06
C TYR A 306 3.50 33.28 -12.56
N GLU A 307 3.14 34.29 -13.37
CA GLU A 307 1.81 34.36 -13.98
C GLU A 307 1.56 33.20 -14.94
N ALA A 308 2.53 32.83 -15.77
CA ALA A 308 2.41 31.66 -16.64
C ALA A 308 2.26 30.36 -15.88
N PHE A 309 3.03 30.15 -14.80
CA PHE A 309 2.87 28.98 -13.94
C PHE A 309 1.53 28.95 -13.21
N ASP A 310 1.04 30.08 -12.75
CA ASP A 310 -0.29 30.17 -12.11
C ASP A 310 -1.43 29.89 -13.13
N GLU A 311 -1.26 30.29 -14.38
CA GLU A 311 -2.21 29.96 -15.45
C GLU A 311 -2.17 28.46 -15.79
N ASP A 312 -0.99 27.86 -15.86
CA ASP A 312 -0.83 26.42 -16.10
C ASP A 312 -1.42 25.57 -14.95
N ILE A 313 -1.17 25.96 -13.70
CA ILE A 313 -1.75 25.29 -12.54
C ILE A 313 -3.28 25.40 -12.54
N LYS A 314 -3.84 26.56 -12.85
CA LYS A 314 -5.29 26.75 -12.99
C LYS A 314 -5.87 25.93 -14.14
N SER A 315 -5.14 25.84 -15.25
CA SER A 315 -5.54 25.03 -16.40
C SER A 315 -5.54 23.52 -16.07
N LEU A 316 -4.50 23.05 -15.39
CA LEU A 316 -4.39 21.66 -14.92
C LEU A 316 -5.42 21.32 -13.85
N GLN A 317 -5.67 22.20 -12.90
CA GLN A 317 -6.72 22.03 -11.89
C GLN A 317 -8.09 21.94 -12.55
N LYS A 318 -8.38 22.81 -13.53
CA LYS A 318 -9.63 22.76 -14.30
C LYS A 318 -9.78 21.44 -15.08
N LYS A 319 -8.71 20.98 -15.74
CA LYS A 319 -8.71 19.68 -16.42
C LYS A 319 -8.93 18.51 -15.45
N LEU A 320 -8.36 18.58 -14.25
CA LEU A 320 -8.52 17.59 -13.20
C LEU A 320 -9.97 17.54 -12.70
N GLU A 321 -10.60 18.70 -12.52
CA GLU A 321 -12.02 18.79 -12.19
C GLU A 321 -12.92 18.27 -13.31
N GLU A 322 -12.60 18.59 -14.57
CA GLU A 322 -13.34 18.11 -15.74
C GLU A 322 -13.24 16.59 -15.88
N LEU A 323 -12.05 16.01 -15.71
CA LEU A 323 -11.83 14.56 -15.72
C LEU A 323 -12.49 13.86 -14.54
N SER A 324 -12.47 14.48 -13.35
CA SER A 324 -13.18 13.93 -12.19
C SER A 324 -14.68 13.89 -12.43
N ARG A 325 -15.28 14.97 -12.95
CA ARG A 325 -16.70 15.01 -13.32
C ARG A 325 -17.05 14.02 -14.43
N ALA A 326 -16.17 13.88 -15.43
CA ALA A 326 -16.35 12.89 -16.49
C ALA A 326 -16.26 11.45 -15.94
N ASN A 327 -15.35 11.20 -15.02
CA ASN A 327 -15.23 9.90 -14.35
C ASN A 327 -16.45 9.59 -13.46
N GLU A 328 -16.94 10.57 -12.71
CA GLU A 328 -18.17 10.44 -11.92
C GLU A 328 -19.39 10.17 -12.83
N ALA A 329 -19.50 10.89 -13.96
CA ALA A 329 -20.55 10.66 -14.95
C ALA A 329 -20.49 9.26 -15.56
N LEU A 330 -19.28 8.80 -15.95
CA LEU A 330 -19.06 7.45 -16.46
C LEU A 330 -19.34 6.35 -15.40
N GLN A 331 -19.01 6.61 -14.14
CA GLN A 331 -19.35 5.70 -13.03
C GLN A 331 -20.86 5.61 -12.80
N MET A 332 -21.56 6.74 -12.87
CA MET A 332 -23.03 6.79 -12.79
C MET A 332 -23.69 6.08 -13.99
N GLU A 333 -23.14 6.27 -15.18
CA GLU A 333 -23.62 5.60 -16.40
C GLU A 333 -23.39 4.08 -16.33
N ASN A 334 -22.19 3.65 -15.92
CA ASN A 334 -21.87 2.24 -15.67
C ASN A 334 -22.77 1.63 -14.59
N PHE A 335 -23.03 2.36 -13.52
CA PHE A 335 -23.98 1.91 -12.50
C PHE A 335 -25.40 1.78 -13.08
N GLY A 336 -25.83 2.75 -13.89
CA GLY A 336 -27.12 2.73 -14.58
C GLY A 336 -27.24 1.58 -15.60
N LEU A 337 -26.17 1.31 -16.35
CA LEU A 337 -26.11 0.20 -17.30
C LEU A 337 -26.10 -1.17 -16.58
N ARG A 338 -25.36 -1.30 -15.50
CA ARG A 338 -25.38 -2.51 -14.64
C ARG A 338 -26.74 -2.74 -13.99
N ALA A 339 -27.42 -1.68 -13.54
CA ALA A 339 -28.76 -1.77 -13.02
C ALA A 339 -29.78 -2.19 -14.12
N LYS A 340 -29.61 -1.70 -15.35
CA LYS A 340 -30.43 -2.12 -16.52
C LYS A 340 -30.14 -3.55 -16.96
N MET A 341 -28.88 -4.00 -16.93
CA MET A 341 -28.53 -5.39 -17.21
C MET A 341 -29.10 -6.35 -16.17
N ASN A 342 -29.07 -5.98 -14.89
CA ASN A 342 -29.65 -6.78 -13.81
C ASN A 342 -31.19 -6.77 -13.80
N ALA A 343 -31.83 -5.80 -14.46
CA ALA A 343 -33.27 -5.71 -14.59
C ALA A 343 -33.85 -6.37 -15.85
N SER A 344 -33.01 -6.82 -16.79
CA SER A 344 -33.41 -7.48 -18.02
C SER A 344 -32.88 -8.92 -18.07
N ASP A 345 -33.58 -9.83 -17.38
CA ASP A 345 -33.65 -11.25 -17.80
C ASP A 345 -34.37 -11.35 -19.14
N ALA A 346 -33.74 -10.91 -20.22
CA ALA A 346 -34.22 -11.15 -21.54
C ALA A 346 -33.10 -11.01 -22.59
N MET A 347 -32.72 -12.13 -23.14
CA MET A 347 -32.09 -12.41 -24.43
C MET A 347 -30.91 -11.55 -24.91
N PRO A 348 -29.85 -12.18 -25.38
CA PRO A 348 -28.72 -11.47 -26.01
C PRO A 348 -29.17 -10.93 -27.36
N ILE A 349 -29.20 -9.62 -27.51
CA ILE A 349 -29.28 -8.98 -28.81
C ILE A 349 -27.87 -9.05 -29.41
N ILE A 350 -27.72 -9.93 -30.40
CA ILE A 350 -26.57 -9.95 -31.29
C ILE A 350 -26.64 -8.68 -32.13
N TYR A 351 -25.80 -7.70 -31.80
CA TYR A 351 -25.54 -6.57 -32.69
C TYR A 351 -24.62 -7.06 -33.83
N GLN A 352 -25.21 -7.32 -35.01
CA GLN A 352 -24.50 -7.21 -36.28
C GLN A 352 -24.57 -5.74 -36.69
N GLY A 353 -23.54 -4.99 -36.38
CA GLY A 353 -23.32 -3.63 -36.89
C GLY A 353 -22.00 -3.62 -37.63
N ASP A 354 -22.01 -3.06 -38.81
CA ASP A 354 -20.86 -2.93 -39.70
C ASP A 354 -19.69 -2.22 -38.99
N GLU A 355 -18.48 -2.72 -39.27
CA GLU A 355 -17.20 -2.25 -38.67
C GLU A 355 -16.73 -0.90 -39.22
N GLU A 356 -17.60 0.06 -39.45
CA GLU A 356 -17.18 1.39 -39.89
C GLU A 356 -17.58 2.45 -38.87
N ASP A 357 -16.55 3.10 -38.32
CA ASP A 357 -16.55 4.31 -37.46
C ASP A 357 -17.00 4.17 -36.00
N PHE A 358 -16.12 3.60 -35.17
CA PHE A 358 -16.36 3.46 -33.73
C PHE A 358 -16.20 4.79 -32.92
N TYR A 359 -15.66 5.83 -33.53
CA TYR A 359 -15.52 7.15 -32.86
C TYR A 359 -16.28 8.23 -33.63
N PRO A 360 -17.08 9.07 -32.93
CA PRO A 360 -17.69 10.26 -33.52
C PRO A 360 -16.64 11.15 -34.17
N ASP A 361 -16.96 11.78 -35.29
CA ASP A 361 -16.05 12.67 -36.04
C ASP A 361 -15.50 13.79 -35.15
N GLU A 362 -16.27 14.28 -34.17
CA GLU A 362 -15.84 15.26 -33.16
C GLU A 362 -14.67 14.76 -32.30
N VAL A 363 -14.61 13.46 -31.98
CA VAL A 363 -13.49 12.88 -31.22
C VAL A 363 -12.27 12.72 -32.11
N LYS A 364 -12.47 12.36 -33.38
CA LYS A 364 -11.39 12.27 -34.37
C LYS A 364 -10.73 13.64 -34.58
N ASP A 365 -11.53 14.67 -34.75
CA ASP A 365 -11.04 16.06 -34.92
C ASP A 365 -10.32 16.57 -33.69
N MET A 366 -10.79 16.25 -32.49
CA MET A 366 -10.14 16.62 -31.23
C MET A 366 -8.77 15.95 -31.05
N VAL A 367 -8.66 14.64 -31.37
CA VAL A 367 -7.40 13.90 -31.31
C VAL A 367 -6.40 14.45 -32.33
N LEU A 368 -6.86 14.74 -33.55
CA LEU A 368 -6.05 15.32 -34.59
C LEU A 368 -5.53 16.71 -34.20
N GLY A 369 -6.39 17.54 -33.61
CA GLY A 369 -6.02 18.87 -33.08
C GLY A 369 -4.92 18.78 -32.03
N VAL A 370 -5.05 17.88 -31.06
CA VAL A 370 -4.04 17.67 -30.00
C VAL A 370 -2.70 17.21 -30.57
N LEU A 371 -2.71 16.30 -31.55
CA LEU A 371 -1.49 15.80 -32.19
C LEU A 371 -0.79 16.87 -33.01
N VAL A 372 -1.53 17.70 -33.75
CA VAL A 372 -0.99 18.83 -34.54
C VAL A 372 -0.40 19.89 -33.61
N ASP A 373 -1.08 20.22 -32.51
CA ASP A 373 -0.57 21.17 -31.52
C ASP A 373 0.70 20.63 -30.84
N ALA A 374 0.74 19.34 -30.50
CA ALA A 374 1.92 18.72 -29.94
C ALA A 374 3.11 18.75 -30.91
N LEU A 375 2.88 18.48 -32.22
CA LEU A 375 3.91 18.55 -33.25
C LEU A 375 4.44 19.97 -33.42
N ASN A 376 3.56 20.98 -33.44
CA ASN A 376 3.93 22.39 -33.59
C ASN A 376 4.75 22.93 -32.41
N ASN A 377 4.55 22.37 -31.21
CA ASN A 377 5.26 22.74 -29.99
C ASN A 377 6.52 21.91 -29.74
N THR A 378 6.82 20.93 -30.61
CA THR A 378 8.02 20.07 -30.47
C THR A 378 9.11 20.52 -31.44
N GLU A 379 10.35 20.57 -30.92
CA GLU A 379 11.52 21.02 -31.71
C GLU A 379 11.86 20.01 -32.80
N LYS A 380 11.97 20.51 -34.06
CA LYS A 380 12.29 19.69 -35.24
C LYS A 380 13.64 18.99 -35.09
N GLY A 381 13.68 17.70 -35.39
CA GLY A 381 14.87 16.86 -35.28
C GLY A 381 15.02 16.16 -33.95
N THR A 382 14.02 16.25 -33.06
CA THR A 382 13.92 15.42 -31.88
C THR A 382 13.22 14.11 -32.21
N ARG A 383 13.55 13.03 -31.49
CA ARG A 383 12.88 11.73 -31.64
C ARG A 383 11.37 11.83 -31.43
N LEU A 384 10.92 12.75 -30.57
CA LEU A 384 9.50 12.97 -30.32
C LEU A 384 8.82 13.64 -31.53
N TYR A 385 9.49 14.58 -32.20
CA TYR A 385 8.99 15.20 -33.43
C TYR A 385 8.78 14.16 -34.53
N ASP A 386 9.77 13.29 -34.73
CA ASP A 386 9.72 12.22 -35.75
C ASP A 386 8.57 11.23 -35.49
N ILE A 387 8.33 10.89 -34.23
CA ILE A 387 7.21 10.01 -33.82
C ILE A 387 5.86 10.69 -34.07
N LEU A 388 5.69 11.95 -33.69
CA LEU A 388 4.45 12.70 -33.89
C LEU A 388 4.15 12.93 -35.38
N GLU A 389 5.19 13.19 -36.19
CA GLU A 389 5.05 13.32 -37.63
C GLU A 389 4.65 12.00 -38.29
N ASP A 390 5.24 10.88 -37.86
CA ASP A 390 4.91 9.54 -38.35
C ASP A 390 3.47 9.15 -38.00
N ILE A 391 3.01 9.42 -36.76
CA ILE A 391 1.63 9.20 -36.34
C ILE A 391 0.65 10.01 -37.18
N LEU A 392 0.92 11.27 -37.47
CA LEU A 392 0.06 12.10 -38.26
C LEU A 392 0.03 11.71 -39.74
N GLN A 393 1.16 11.20 -40.31
CA GLN A 393 1.25 10.77 -41.71
C GLN A 393 0.61 9.37 -41.93
N ASN A 394 0.66 8.48 -40.95
CA ASN A 394 0.25 7.10 -41.05
C ASN A 394 -1.15 6.79 -40.49
N ASN A 395 -2.06 7.75 -40.52
CA ASN A 395 -3.43 7.65 -39.98
C ASN A 395 -3.45 7.57 -38.44
N PRO A 396 -3.63 8.70 -37.74
CA PRO A 396 -3.59 8.80 -36.29
C PRO A 396 -4.62 7.94 -35.56
N TYR A 397 -5.60 7.38 -36.28
CA TYR A 397 -6.66 6.53 -35.71
C TYR A 397 -6.32 5.04 -35.73
N GLN A 398 -5.27 4.63 -36.43
CA GLN A 398 -4.87 3.22 -36.52
C GLN A 398 -4.40 2.67 -35.14
N TYR A 399 -3.80 3.54 -34.32
CA TYR A 399 -3.37 3.18 -32.97
C TYR A 399 -4.50 3.02 -31.95
N LEU A 400 -5.68 3.57 -32.24
CA LEU A 400 -6.86 3.41 -31.37
C LEU A 400 -7.61 2.10 -31.65
N SER A 401 -7.37 1.47 -32.81
CA SER A 401 -8.03 0.21 -33.22
C SER A 401 -7.25 -1.05 -32.83
N ASP A 402 -5.92 -0.97 -32.59
CA ASP A 402 -5.06 -2.14 -32.36
C ASP A 402 -5.01 -2.62 -30.89
N GLU A 403 -5.52 -1.86 -29.92
CA GLU A 403 -5.58 -2.30 -28.52
C GLU A 403 -6.70 -3.32 -28.22
N ARG A 404 -7.38 -3.84 -29.24
CA ARG A 404 -8.46 -4.85 -29.09
C ARG A 404 -8.20 -6.19 -29.77
N LYS A 405 -6.94 -6.57 -29.97
CA LYS A 405 -6.65 -7.94 -30.38
C LYS A 405 -5.95 -8.75 -29.30
#